data_0d2fc89925966ad8980ba22ea3297a4f
#
_entry.id   0d2fc89925966ad8980ba22ea3297a4f
#
_cell.length_a   1.000
_cell.length_b   1.000
_cell.length_c   1.000
_cell.angle_alpha   90.00
_cell.angle_beta   90.00
_cell.angle_gamma   90.00
#
_symmetry.space_group_name_H-M   'P 1'
#
loop_
_entity.id
_entity.type
_entity.pdbx_description
1 polymer ?
#
loop_
_entity_poly.entity_id
_entity_poly.type
_entity_poly.pdbx_seq_one_letter_code
_entity_poly.pdbx_strand_id
1 'polypeptide(L)'
;MGSSREHAKRGGNKLTRFLAPFGRAVKTMQQTTTVRRRSGREKAIRRIQSFVAGATLTFGFILIQDLMFKDPYQERATAWAIAFLVALVYAGVIVSTDRNEKEPWQMLLVCFLWGTVVSGSIAFFLNTTWINLIEPELMARGYKMFSIAPYTEELTKGAILLILWYASDEFDNALDGIIYGALVGIGFAMA
;
A
#
# COMPACT_ATOMS: atom_id res chain seq x y z
N MET A 1 -47.28 35.25 36.54
CA MET A 1 -46.51 34.04 36.04
C MET A 1 -45.52 34.35 34.92
N GLY A 2 -45.07 35.59 34.76
CA GLY A 2 -44.16 35.99 33.65
C GLY A 2 -42.67 36.16 34.02
N SER A 3 -42.33 36.34 35.30
CA SER A 3 -40.97 36.74 35.73
C SER A 3 -39.96 35.61 35.75
N SER A 4 -40.36 34.37 36.03
CA SER A 4 -39.42 33.24 36.15
C SER A 4 -38.85 32.75 34.82
N ARG A 5 -39.53 32.98 33.70
CA ARG A 5 -39.04 32.54 32.35
C ARG A 5 -38.02 33.50 31.75
N GLU A 6 -38.02 34.76 32.13
CA GLU A 6 -37.04 35.75 31.65
C GLU A 6 -35.68 35.61 32.31
N HIS A 7 -35.65 35.25 33.60
CA HIS A 7 -34.39 35.01 34.33
C HIS A 7 -33.64 33.77 33.81
N ALA A 8 -34.36 32.72 33.43
CA ALA A 8 -33.76 31.51 32.87
C ALA A 8 -33.11 31.75 31.48
N LYS A 9 -33.71 32.57 30.60
CA LYS A 9 -33.15 32.96 29.30
C LYS A 9 -31.93 33.86 29.43
N ARG A 10 -31.85 34.75 30.44
CA ARG A 10 -30.66 35.60 30.64
C ARG A 10 -29.46 34.84 31.20
N GLY A 11 -29.65 33.81 32.02
CA GLY A 11 -28.58 32.99 32.57
C GLY A 11 -27.89 32.13 31.50
N GLY A 12 -28.66 31.50 30.59
CA GLY A 12 -28.16 30.70 29.52
C GLY A 12 -27.25 31.47 28.54
N ASN A 13 -27.57 32.75 28.31
CA ASN A 13 -26.81 33.59 27.40
C ASN A 13 -25.45 34.06 27.98
N LYS A 14 -25.30 34.14 29.30
CA LYS A 14 -24.01 34.45 29.95
C LYS A 14 -23.07 33.26 29.97
N LEU A 15 -23.57 32.06 30.25
CA LEU A 15 -22.76 30.84 30.25
C LEU A 15 -22.24 30.46 28.87
N THR A 16 -23.09 30.58 27.85
CA THR A 16 -22.70 30.34 26.45
C THR A 16 -21.67 31.36 25.96
N ARG A 17 -21.75 32.61 26.35
CA ARG A 17 -20.74 33.63 26.06
C ARG A 17 -19.42 33.39 26.80
N PHE A 18 -19.47 32.88 28.04
CA PHE A 18 -18.27 32.54 28.79
C PHE A 18 -17.55 31.31 28.21
N LEU A 19 -18.28 30.31 27.71
CA LEU A 19 -17.74 29.09 27.15
C LEU A 19 -17.35 29.22 25.65
N ALA A 20 -17.81 30.26 24.95
CA ALA A 20 -17.54 30.47 23.54
C ALA A 20 -16.03 30.56 23.14
N PRO A 21 -15.17 31.23 23.94
CA PRO A 21 -13.73 31.24 23.64
C PRO A 21 -13.08 29.85 23.81
N PHE A 22 -13.57 29.07 24.81
CA PHE A 22 -13.05 27.71 25.03
C PHE A 22 -13.42 26.76 23.88
N GLY A 23 -14.68 26.82 23.43
CA GLY A 23 -15.16 26.05 22.27
C GLY A 23 -14.42 26.41 20.98
N ARG A 24 -14.07 27.70 20.78
CA ARG A 24 -13.24 28.12 19.65
C ARG A 24 -11.81 27.59 19.74
N ALA A 25 -11.19 27.67 20.91
CA ALA A 25 -9.84 27.14 21.13
C ALA A 25 -9.75 25.62 20.87
N VAL A 26 -10.75 24.86 21.37
CA VAL A 26 -10.82 23.41 21.12
C VAL A 26 -10.99 23.10 19.62
N LYS A 27 -11.87 23.80 18.90
CA LYS A 27 -12.03 23.64 17.45
C LYS A 27 -10.76 23.99 16.69
N THR A 28 -10.07 25.05 17.07
CA THR A 28 -8.79 25.44 16.44
C THR A 28 -7.71 24.41 16.70
N MET A 29 -7.62 23.85 17.90
CA MET A 29 -6.68 22.76 18.23
C MET A 29 -7.00 21.49 17.42
N GLN A 30 -8.27 21.10 17.31
CA GLN A 30 -8.67 19.97 16.48
C GLN A 30 -8.33 20.17 15.01
N GLN A 31 -8.61 21.35 14.45
CA GLN A 31 -8.25 21.68 13.06
C GLN A 31 -6.74 21.66 12.84
N THR A 32 -5.95 22.20 13.77
CA THR A 32 -4.46 22.20 13.62
C THR A 32 -3.88 20.80 13.71
N THR A 33 -4.42 19.95 14.57
CA THR A 33 -4.00 18.54 14.68
C THR A 33 -4.37 17.73 13.46
N THR A 34 -5.55 17.92 12.90
CA THR A 34 -5.97 17.23 11.68
C THR A 34 -5.15 17.66 10.47
N VAL A 35 -4.89 18.96 10.29
CA VAL A 35 -4.04 19.49 9.21
C VAL A 35 -2.61 18.96 9.33
N ARG A 36 -2.04 18.92 10.56
CA ARG A 36 -0.69 18.38 10.79
C ARG A 36 -0.60 16.89 10.50
N ARG A 37 -1.63 16.12 10.86
CA ARG A 37 -1.73 14.69 10.59
C ARG A 37 -1.82 14.43 9.09
N ARG A 38 -2.66 15.18 8.37
CA ARG A 38 -2.82 15.09 6.92
C ARG A 38 -1.51 15.38 6.18
N SER A 39 -0.80 16.45 6.55
CA SER A 39 0.52 16.77 5.98
C SER A 39 1.58 15.69 6.24
N GLY A 40 1.55 15.02 7.39
CA GLY A 40 2.45 13.90 7.71
C GLY A 40 2.21 12.70 6.82
N ARG A 41 0.93 12.32 6.63
CA ARG A 41 0.52 11.20 5.77
C ARG A 41 0.85 11.44 4.31
N GLU A 42 0.56 12.62 3.76
CA GLU A 42 0.94 12.96 2.38
C GLU A 42 2.45 12.86 2.12
N LYS A 43 3.26 13.21 3.11
CA LYS A 43 4.72 13.05 3.03
C LYS A 43 5.13 11.57 3.05
N ALA A 44 4.47 10.74 3.86
CA ALA A 44 4.72 9.31 3.91
C ALA A 44 4.38 8.65 2.57
N ILE A 45 3.19 8.93 2.02
CA ILE A 45 2.76 8.42 0.73
C ILE A 45 3.74 8.83 -0.38
N ARG A 46 4.15 10.09 -0.46
CA ARG A 46 5.15 10.53 -1.43
C ARG A 46 6.49 9.80 -1.30
N ARG A 47 6.93 9.49 -0.07
CA ARG A 47 8.15 8.70 0.14
C ARG A 47 8.01 7.27 -0.37
N ILE A 48 6.86 6.65 -0.12
CA ILE A 48 6.55 5.30 -0.63
C ILE A 48 6.55 5.31 -2.16
N GLN A 49 5.84 6.26 -2.76
CA GLN A 49 5.80 6.42 -4.22
C GLN A 49 7.20 6.63 -4.82
N SER A 50 8.03 7.48 -4.20
CA SER A 50 9.41 7.71 -4.66
C SER A 50 10.29 6.46 -4.52
N PHE A 51 10.12 5.71 -3.43
CA PHE A 51 10.84 4.44 -3.23
C PHE A 51 10.44 3.40 -4.27
N VAL A 52 9.14 3.20 -4.48
CA VAL A 52 8.63 2.25 -5.48
C VAL A 52 9.07 2.67 -6.90
N ALA A 53 8.99 3.95 -7.22
CA ALA A 53 9.47 4.46 -8.52
C ALA A 53 10.97 4.21 -8.70
N GLY A 54 11.79 4.47 -7.69
CA GLY A 54 13.22 4.19 -7.72
C GLY A 54 13.52 2.70 -7.91
N ALA A 55 12.85 1.84 -7.16
CA ALA A 55 12.98 0.39 -7.28
C ALA A 55 12.57 -0.10 -8.68
N THR A 56 11.47 0.43 -9.22
CA THR A 56 11.00 0.10 -10.58
C THR A 56 12.02 0.49 -11.65
N LEU A 57 12.61 1.68 -11.54
CA LEU A 57 13.66 2.11 -12.48
C LEU A 57 14.90 1.22 -12.41
N THR A 58 15.32 0.86 -11.19
CA THR A 58 16.47 -0.05 -10.99
C THR A 58 16.18 -1.44 -11.56
N PHE A 59 14.99 -1.98 -11.30
CA PHE A 59 14.56 -3.27 -11.83
C PHE A 59 14.47 -3.23 -13.37
N GLY A 60 13.86 -2.17 -13.92
CA GLY A 60 13.82 -1.97 -15.38
C GLY A 60 15.21 -1.92 -16.02
N PHE A 61 16.16 -1.26 -15.36
CA PHE A 61 17.55 -1.23 -15.81
C PHE A 61 18.19 -2.62 -15.78
N ILE A 62 17.98 -3.41 -14.71
CA ILE A 62 18.48 -4.79 -14.61
C ILE A 62 17.86 -5.67 -15.70
N LEU A 63 16.56 -5.56 -15.95
CA LEU A 63 15.90 -6.28 -17.04
C LEU A 63 16.47 -5.94 -18.41
N ILE A 64 16.70 -4.66 -18.69
CA ILE A 64 17.31 -4.22 -19.93
C ILE A 64 18.72 -4.81 -20.07
N GLN A 65 19.52 -4.81 -19.02
CA GLN A 65 20.83 -5.44 -18.99
C GLN A 65 20.75 -6.94 -19.28
N ASP A 66 19.81 -7.65 -18.62
CA ASP A 66 19.61 -9.08 -18.82
C ASP A 66 19.16 -9.38 -20.26
N LEU A 67 18.27 -8.56 -20.82
CA LEU A 67 17.83 -8.66 -22.21
C LEU A 67 18.93 -8.34 -23.22
N MET A 68 19.87 -7.45 -22.90
CA MET A 68 20.93 -7.01 -23.85
C MET A 68 22.15 -7.93 -23.90
N PHE A 69 22.39 -8.71 -22.83
CA PHE A 69 23.69 -9.40 -22.67
C PHE A 69 23.64 -10.93 -22.54
N LYS A 70 22.45 -11.56 -22.61
CA LYS A 70 22.33 -13.04 -22.56
C LYS A 70 21.52 -13.60 -23.73
N ASP A 71 21.97 -14.68 -24.34
CA ASP A 71 21.21 -15.48 -25.31
C ASP A 71 20.41 -16.59 -24.60
N PRO A 72 19.16 -16.91 -24.96
CA PRO A 72 18.26 -16.55 -26.06
C PRO A 72 17.18 -15.56 -25.66
N TYR A 73 17.18 -14.34 -26.19
CA TYR A 73 16.37 -13.21 -25.79
C TYR A 73 14.90 -13.25 -26.18
N GLN A 74 14.59 -13.81 -27.36
CA GLN A 74 13.23 -13.73 -27.90
C GLN A 74 12.20 -14.45 -27.03
N GLU A 75 12.53 -15.60 -26.48
CA GLU A 75 11.60 -16.37 -25.64
C GLU A 75 11.29 -15.68 -24.34
N ARG A 76 12.27 -15.03 -23.70
CA ARG A 76 12.07 -14.29 -22.45
C ARG A 76 11.27 -13.01 -22.67
N ALA A 77 11.58 -12.23 -23.68
CA ALA A 77 10.85 -11.01 -24.00
C ALA A 77 9.38 -11.29 -24.33
N THR A 78 9.09 -12.36 -25.06
CA THR A 78 7.71 -12.77 -25.35
C THR A 78 7.00 -13.24 -24.09
N ALA A 79 7.65 -14.00 -23.21
CA ALA A 79 7.06 -14.42 -21.93
C ALA A 79 6.71 -13.22 -21.04
N TRP A 80 7.61 -12.26 -20.91
CA TRP A 80 7.36 -11.01 -20.18
C TRP A 80 6.22 -10.19 -20.79
N ALA A 81 6.17 -10.06 -22.11
CA ALA A 81 5.12 -9.34 -22.80
C ALA A 81 3.74 -9.99 -22.56
N ILE A 82 3.66 -11.32 -22.63
CA ILE A 82 2.43 -12.07 -22.36
C ILE A 82 2.03 -11.92 -20.90
N ALA A 83 2.95 -12.09 -19.95
CA ALA A 83 2.68 -11.92 -18.52
C ALA A 83 2.16 -10.52 -18.22
N PHE A 84 2.76 -9.48 -18.81
CA PHE A 84 2.32 -8.10 -18.67
C PHE A 84 0.89 -7.87 -19.21
N LEU A 85 0.60 -8.38 -20.41
CA LEU A 85 -0.74 -8.27 -20.99
C LEU A 85 -1.80 -8.95 -20.12
N VAL A 86 -1.52 -10.15 -19.63
CA VAL A 86 -2.39 -10.89 -18.73
C VAL A 86 -2.61 -10.11 -17.43
N ALA A 87 -1.53 -9.59 -16.84
CA ALA A 87 -1.60 -8.77 -15.63
C ALA A 87 -2.44 -7.51 -15.83
N LEU A 88 -2.30 -6.82 -16.97
CA LEU A 88 -3.13 -5.65 -17.30
C LEU A 88 -4.61 -5.99 -17.41
N VAL A 89 -4.96 -7.13 -18.02
CA VAL A 89 -6.35 -7.57 -18.14
C VAL A 89 -6.95 -7.82 -16.74
N TYR A 90 -6.25 -8.57 -15.89
CA TYR A 90 -6.73 -8.84 -14.53
C TYR A 90 -6.79 -7.56 -13.68
N ALA A 91 -5.78 -6.70 -13.75
CA ALA A 91 -5.81 -5.40 -13.07
C ALA A 91 -6.99 -4.55 -13.52
N GLY A 92 -7.27 -4.50 -14.83
CA GLY A 92 -8.42 -3.81 -15.39
C GLY A 92 -9.76 -4.36 -14.88
N VAL A 93 -9.90 -5.69 -14.77
CA VAL A 93 -11.08 -6.33 -14.20
C VAL A 93 -11.25 -5.93 -12.73
N ILE A 94 -10.20 -6.03 -11.91
CA ILE A 94 -10.26 -5.67 -10.49
C ILE A 94 -10.64 -4.20 -10.30
N VAL A 95 -9.97 -3.29 -10.99
CA VAL A 95 -10.27 -1.85 -10.91
C VAL A 95 -11.69 -1.53 -11.42
N SER A 96 -12.21 -2.28 -12.41
CA SER A 96 -13.57 -2.10 -12.90
C SER A 96 -14.64 -2.54 -11.89
N THR A 97 -14.28 -3.34 -10.90
CA THR A 97 -15.20 -3.81 -9.84
C THR A 97 -15.52 -2.68 -8.85
N ASP A 98 -14.61 -1.73 -8.72
CA ASP A 98 -14.79 -0.53 -7.91
C ASP A 98 -15.67 0.49 -8.63
N ARG A 99 -17.00 0.34 -8.47
CA ARG A 99 -18.00 1.17 -9.17
C ARG A 99 -18.43 2.39 -8.36
N ASN A 100 -18.36 2.33 -7.05
CA ASN A 100 -19.00 3.32 -6.16
C ASN A 100 -18.02 4.35 -5.64
N GLU A 101 -16.81 3.95 -5.27
CA GLU A 101 -15.77 4.84 -4.74
C GLU A 101 -14.46 4.49 -5.44
N LYS A 102 -14.09 5.34 -6.43
CA LYS A 102 -12.88 5.05 -7.23
C LYS A 102 -11.62 5.34 -6.44
N GLU A 103 -10.83 4.30 -6.25
CA GLU A 103 -9.52 4.41 -5.65
C GLU A 103 -8.56 5.31 -6.45
N PRO A 104 -7.69 6.09 -5.76
CA PRO A 104 -6.69 6.90 -6.43
C PRO A 104 -5.76 6.03 -7.29
N TRP A 105 -5.68 6.32 -8.59
CA TRP A 105 -4.86 5.54 -9.53
C TRP A 105 -3.39 5.42 -9.10
N GLN A 106 -2.86 6.42 -8.36
CA GLN A 106 -1.51 6.36 -7.81
C GLN A 106 -1.33 5.25 -6.78
N MET A 107 -2.35 4.97 -5.96
CA MET A 107 -2.34 3.88 -4.98
C MET A 107 -2.42 2.52 -5.67
N LEU A 108 -3.28 2.40 -6.67
CA LEU A 108 -3.39 1.19 -7.50
C LEU A 108 -2.05 0.87 -8.16
N LEU A 109 -1.41 1.88 -8.76
CA LEU A 109 -0.10 1.72 -9.38
C LEU A 109 0.99 1.35 -8.37
N VAL A 110 1.00 1.98 -7.20
CA VAL A 110 1.96 1.67 -6.12
C VAL A 110 1.81 0.21 -5.67
N CYS A 111 0.58 -0.28 -5.48
CA CYS A 111 0.32 -1.67 -5.10
C CYS A 111 0.80 -2.64 -6.18
N PHE A 112 0.50 -2.39 -7.43
CA PHE A 112 0.94 -3.21 -8.55
C PHE A 112 2.47 -3.27 -8.65
N LEU A 113 3.14 -2.11 -8.63
CA LEU A 113 4.60 -2.02 -8.70
C LEU A 113 5.29 -2.58 -7.45
N TRP A 114 4.67 -2.44 -6.28
CA TRP A 114 5.17 -3.10 -5.08
C TRP A 114 5.20 -4.61 -5.26
N GLY A 115 4.12 -5.21 -5.75
CA GLY A 115 4.05 -6.65 -6.02
C GLY A 115 5.15 -7.08 -6.98
N THR A 116 5.22 -6.42 -8.15
CA THR A 116 6.14 -6.79 -9.23
C THR A 116 7.61 -6.62 -8.84
N VAL A 117 7.96 -5.49 -8.24
CA VAL A 117 9.38 -5.11 -8.06
C VAL A 117 9.84 -5.34 -6.63
N VAL A 118 9.14 -4.76 -5.66
CA VAL A 118 9.63 -4.75 -4.28
C VAL A 118 9.43 -6.11 -3.62
N SER A 119 8.20 -6.63 -3.67
CA SER A 119 7.86 -7.89 -3.04
C SER A 119 8.61 -9.06 -3.68
N GLY A 120 8.64 -9.12 -5.01
CA GLY A 120 9.39 -10.15 -5.74
C GLY A 120 10.89 -10.14 -5.41
N SER A 121 11.52 -8.95 -5.44
CA SER A 121 12.95 -8.81 -5.13
C SER A 121 13.28 -9.19 -3.68
N ILE A 122 12.47 -8.75 -2.71
CA ILE A 122 12.69 -9.07 -1.29
C ILE A 122 12.46 -10.56 -1.05
N ALA A 123 11.39 -11.14 -1.60
CA ALA A 123 11.11 -12.56 -1.46
C ALA A 123 12.24 -13.40 -2.07
N PHE A 124 12.72 -13.05 -3.26
CA PHE A 124 13.86 -13.71 -3.89
C PHE A 124 15.12 -13.65 -3.02
N PHE A 125 15.46 -12.46 -2.49
CA PHE A 125 16.61 -12.29 -1.62
C PHE A 125 16.49 -13.11 -0.33
N LEU A 126 15.33 -13.05 0.34
CA LEU A 126 15.08 -13.82 1.56
C LEU A 126 15.14 -15.32 1.29
N ASN A 127 14.46 -15.80 0.25
CA ASN A 127 14.46 -17.21 -0.10
C ASN A 127 15.87 -17.72 -0.42
N THR A 128 16.65 -16.97 -1.22
CA THR A 128 18.02 -17.32 -1.54
C THR A 128 18.91 -17.34 -0.30
N THR A 129 18.75 -16.38 0.61
CA THR A 129 19.51 -16.33 1.86
C THR A 129 19.18 -17.51 2.75
N TRP A 130 17.90 -17.87 2.90
CA TRP A 130 17.47 -19.04 3.65
C TRP A 130 18.03 -20.33 3.07
N ILE A 131 17.96 -20.50 1.75
CA ILE A 131 18.54 -21.66 1.05
C ILE A 131 20.01 -21.81 1.43
N ASN A 132 20.78 -20.74 1.28
CA ASN A 132 22.22 -20.78 1.50
C ASN A 132 22.62 -21.00 2.97
N LEU A 133 21.82 -20.51 3.94
CA LEU A 133 22.15 -20.58 5.37
C LEU A 133 21.65 -21.86 6.07
N ILE A 134 20.49 -22.36 5.68
CA ILE A 134 19.77 -23.38 6.46
C ILE A 134 19.62 -24.69 5.68
N GLU A 135 19.66 -24.63 4.37
CA GLU A 135 19.29 -25.74 3.51
C GLU A 135 20.28 -26.90 3.42
N PRO A 136 21.60 -26.74 3.58
CA PRO A 136 22.50 -27.92 3.53
C PRO A 136 22.11 -29.01 4.52
N GLU A 137 21.63 -28.62 5.69
CA GLU A 137 21.19 -29.59 6.72
C GLU A 137 19.75 -30.07 6.55
N LEU A 138 18.85 -29.20 6.12
CA LEU A 138 17.44 -29.52 5.89
C LEU A 138 17.21 -30.28 4.60
N MET A 139 17.95 -29.98 3.54
CA MET A 139 17.93 -30.74 2.28
C MET A 139 18.42 -32.19 2.50
N ALA A 140 19.43 -32.39 3.35
CA ALA A 140 19.89 -33.70 3.74
C ALA A 140 18.82 -34.52 4.46
N ARG A 141 17.81 -33.85 5.07
CA ARG A 141 16.66 -34.46 5.76
C ARG A 141 15.40 -34.56 4.88
N GLY A 142 15.46 -34.17 3.59
CA GLY A 142 14.34 -34.26 2.66
C GLY A 142 13.31 -33.13 2.78
N TYR A 143 13.58 -32.09 3.56
CA TYR A 143 12.74 -30.90 3.61
C TYR A 143 13.03 -30.01 2.42
N LYS A 144 12.03 -29.78 1.59
CA LYS A 144 12.17 -28.96 0.40
C LYS A 144 11.84 -27.47 0.70
N MET A 145 12.37 -26.57 -0.12
CA MET A 145 12.17 -25.13 -0.14
C MET A 145 10.70 -24.65 0.00
N PHE A 146 9.74 -25.54 -0.23
CA PHE A 146 8.29 -25.27 -0.13
C PHE A 146 7.80 -24.86 1.26
N SER A 147 8.63 -24.99 2.31
CA SER A 147 8.19 -24.69 3.68
C SER A 147 8.30 -23.20 4.04
N ILE A 148 9.18 -22.44 3.42
CA ILE A 148 9.50 -21.05 3.82
C ILE A 148 9.09 -20.03 2.77
N ALA A 149 9.28 -20.34 1.48
CA ALA A 149 8.97 -19.43 0.39
C ALA A 149 7.54 -18.84 0.43
N PRO A 150 6.48 -19.65 0.68
CA PRO A 150 5.12 -19.09 0.77
C PRO A 150 4.97 -18.03 1.86
N TYR A 151 5.62 -18.22 3.02
CA TYR A 151 5.52 -17.25 4.13
C TYR A 151 6.25 -15.95 3.82
N THR A 152 7.46 -16.01 3.25
CA THR A 152 8.22 -14.80 2.87
C THR A 152 7.51 -14.04 1.78
N GLU A 153 6.92 -14.72 0.81
CA GLU A 153 6.16 -14.11 -0.28
C GLU A 153 4.90 -13.42 0.23
N GLU A 154 4.07 -14.09 1.02
CA GLU A 154 2.85 -13.49 1.56
C GLU A 154 3.14 -12.35 2.52
N LEU A 155 4.21 -12.45 3.32
CA LEU A 155 4.62 -11.39 4.22
C LEU A 155 5.04 -10.13 3.44
N THR A 156 5.83 -10.30 2.38
CA THR A 156 6.30 -9.17 1.55
C THR A 156 5.17 -8.56 0.73
N LYS A 157 4.22 -9.35 0.24
CA LYS A 157 2.99 -8.86 -0.40
C LYS A 157 2.13 -8.08 0.58
N GLY A 158 1.89 -8.62 1.78
CA GLY A 158 1.06 -7.99 2.80
C GLY A 158 1.65 -6.72 3.42
N ALA A 159 2.96 -6.54 3.36
CA ALA A 159 3.64 -5.40 3.97
C ALA A 159 3.12 -4.05 3.45
N ILE A 160 2.88 -3.91 2.14
CA ILE A 160 2.35 -2.66 1.57
C ILE A 160 0.93 -2.35 2.06
N LEU A 161 0.10 -3.37 2.25
CA LEU A 161 -1.26 -3.19 2.75
C LEU A 161 -1.25 -2.63 4.17
N LEU A 162 -0.37 -3.14 5.04
CA LEU A 162 -0.18 -2.59 6.39
C LEU A 162 0.36 -1.16 6.36
N ILE A 163 1.29 -0.87 5.45
CA ILE A 163 1.83 0.49 5.28
C ILE A 163 0.74 1.44 4.82
N LEU A 164 -0.08 1.06 3.84
CA LEU A 164 -1.18 1.88 3.33
C LEU A 164 -2.26 2.08 4.40
N TRP A 165 -2.65 1.03 5.11
CA TRP A 165 -3.60 1.13 6.21
C TRP A 165 -3.16 2.12 7.29
N TYR A 166 -1.86 2.14 7.61
CA TYR A 166 -1.31 3.07 8.59
C TYR A 166 -1.10 4.49 8.05
N ALA A 167 -0.68 4.62 6.79
CA ALA A 167 -0.22 5.88 6.20
C ALA A 167 -1.28 6.62 5.39
N SER A 168 -2.35 5.94 4.94
CA SER A 168 -3.39 6.50 4.07
C SER A 168 -4.75 6.56 4.76
N ASP A 169 -5.52 7.59 4.49
CA ASP A 169 -6.93 7.70 4.87
C ASP A 169 -7.85 7.05 3.80
N GLU A 170 -7.29 6.71 2.65
CA GLU A 170 -8.00 6.09 1.52
C GLU A 170 -8.28 4.59 1.76
N PHE A 171 -7.57 3.96 2.69
CA PHE A 171 -7.80 2.58 3.07
C PHE A 171 -8.80 2.52 4.22
N ASP A 172 -10.08 2.69 3.93
CA ASP A 172 -11.12 2.84 4.95
C ASP A 172 -12.17 1.72 4.98
N ASN A 173 -12.23 0.88 3.93
CA ASN A 173 -13.15 -0.23 3.87
C ASN A 173 -12.50 -1.57 3.43
N ALA A 174 -13.25 -2.66 3.57
CA ALA A 174 -12.76 -4.00 3.23
C ALA A 174 -12.56 -4.20 1.72
N LEU A 175 -13.30 -3.47 0.89
CA LEU A 175 -13.20 -3.57 -0.57
C LEU A 175 -11.87 -3.00 -1.06
N ASP A 176 -11.39 -1.89 -0.46
CA ASP A 176 -10.08 -1.30 -0.77
C ASP A 176 -8.96 -2.30 -0.51
N GLY A 177 -9.05 -3.01 0.63
CA GLY A 177 -8.12 -4.07 0.98
C GLY A 177 -8.09 -5.20 -0.05
N ILE A 178 -9.25 -5.58 -0.59
CA ILE A 178 -9.36 -6.59 -1.65
C ILE A 178 -8.74 -6.07 -2.95
N ILE A 179 -9.06 -4.84 -3.35
CA ILE A 179 -8.56 -4.23 -4.59
C ILE A 179 -7.04 -4.07 -4.54
N TYR A 180 -6.52 -3.46 -3.48
CA TYR A 180 -5.08 -3.27 -3.30
C TYR A 180 -4.34 -4.60 -3.19
N GLY A 181 -4.87 -5.55 -2.40
CA GLY A 181 -4.30 -6.88 -2.25
C GLY A 181 -4.25 -7.67 -3.56
N ALA A 182 -5.33 -7.63 -4.34
CA ALA A 182 -5.39 -8.26 -5.65
C ALA A 182 -4.36 -7.67 -6.61
N LEU A 183 -4.18 -6.33 -6.63
CA LEU A 183 -3.17 -5.68 -7.48
C LEU A 183 -1.75 -6.04 -7.09
N VAL A 184 -1.46 -6.13 -5.78
CA VAL A 184 -0.16 -6.62 -5.28
C VAL A 184 0.07 -8.06 -5.75
N GLY A 185 -0.94 -8.92 -5.63
CA GLY A 185 -0.86 -10.32 -6.05
C GLY A 185 -0.64 -10.48 -7.56
N ILE A 186 -1.37 -9.70 -8.38
CA ILE A 186 -1.22 -9.68 -9.83
C ILE A 186 0.19 -9.19 -10.22
N GLY A 187 0.65 -8.12 -9.58
CA GLY A 187 2.01 -7.60 -9.78
C GLY A 187 3.08 -8.64 -9.42
N PHE A 188 2.93 -9.32 -8.30
CA PHE A 188 3.86 -10.37 -7.87
C PHE A 188 3.86 -11.57 -8.83
N ALA A 189 2.70 -11.97 -9.32
CA ALA A 189 2.59 -13.09 -10.28
C ALA A 189 3.27 -12.78 -11.63
N MET A 190 3.52 -11.51 -11.92
CA MET A 190 4.24 -11.09 -13.12
C MET A 190 5.77 -11.12 -12.92
N ALA A 191 6.25 -11.00 -11.66
CA ALA A 191 7.67 -10.95 -11.33
C ALA A 191 8.36 -12.32 -11.43
#